data_5f7b52ace8a77a9cef9386e56bc291a2
#
_entry.id   5f7b52ace8a77a9cef9386e56bc291a2
#
_cell.length_a   1.000
_cell.length_b   1.000
_cell.length_c   1.000
_cell.angle_alpha   90.00
_cell.angle_beta   90.00
_cell.angle_gamma   90.00
#
_symmetry.space_group_name_H-M   'P 1'
#
loop_
_entity.id
_entity.type
_entity.pdbx_description
1 polymer ?
#
loop_
_entity_poly.entity_id
_entity_poly.type
_entity_poly.pdbx_seq_one_letter_code
_entity_poly.pdbx_strand_id
1 'polypeptide(L)'
;RRSSDLLGRETFLAKVTWEDGWPVVNAGVGHLEEVVTLPYEGQPSDDVPQCKTYTFDTPSLPLELLTLRNHRDHELELHAEEHIVRLFHRCDSLKDCGEPAYLALRQQHWNCEFETSFIPHFCKESDCAGIAMVQSNENHLRAECYPQDSGVKLVVSLCKDGEDSCLARMDLPAALPIKLKLRVEGL
;
A
#
# COMPACT_ATOMS: atom_id res chain seq x y z
N ARG A 1 -5.21 -3.39 -23.94
CA ARG A 1 -5.94 -3.29 -22.67
C ARG A 1 -6.01 -1.82 -22.25
N ARG A 2 -7.13 -1.36 -21.79
CA ARG A 2 -7.27 0.00 -21.26
C ARG A 2 -6.67 0.02 -19.86
N SER A 3 -6.06 1.13 -19.45
CA SER A 3 -5.47 1.29 -18.10
C SER A 3 -6.48 1.10 -16.97
N SER A 4 -7.77 1.16 -17.26
CA SER A 4 -8.86 0.89 -16.31
C SER A 4 -9.01 -0.59 -15.91
N ASP A 5 -8.39 -1.49 -16.65
CA ASP A 5 -8.48 -2.94 -16.41
C ASP A 5 -7.31 -3.45 -15.57
N LEU A 6 -6.41 -2.56 -15.15
CA LEU A 6 -5.17 -2.88 -14.45
C LEU A 6 -5.11 -2.12 -13.12
N LEU A 7 -4.43 -2.68 -12.14
CA LEU A 7 -4.12 -2.00 -10.86
C LEU A 7 -3.12 -0.84 -11.03
N GLY A 8 -2.67 -0.59 -12.25
CA GLY A 8 -1.71 0.45 -12.60
C GLY A 8 -0.84 0.02 -13.79
N ARG A 9 0.40 0.51 -13.82
CA ARG A 9 1.38 0.07 -14.83
C ARG A 9 1.95 -1.29 -14.40
N GLU A 10 1.88 -2.25 -15.28
CA GLU A 10 2.35 -3.61 -15.06
C GLU A 10 3.50 -3.94 -15.99
N THR A 11 4.38 -4.83 -15.54
CA THR A 11 5.45 -5.40 -16.35
C THR A 11 5.00 -6.76 -16.87
N PHE A 12 5.13 -6.94 -18.16
CA PHE A 12 4.79 -8.20 -18.83
C PHE A 12 6.03 -8.86 -19.38
N LEU A 13 6.03 -10.20 -19.37
CA LEU A 13 7.02 -11.01 -20.08
C LEU A 13 6.50 -11.33 -21.48
N ALA A 14 7.34 -11.15 -22.49
CA ALA A 14 6.99 -11.46 -23.86
C ALA A 14 8.16 -12.14 -24.56
N LYS A 15 7.86 -13.07 -25.48
CA LYS A 15 8.86 -13.68 -26.34
C LYS A 15 9.38 -12.66 -27.34
N VAL A 16 10.69 -12.59 -27.51
CA VAL A 16 11.35 -11.75 -28.51
C VAL A 16 12.14 -12.63 -29.48
N THR A 17 11.92 -12.44 -30.76
CA THR A 17 12.74 -12.99 -31.83
C THR A 17 13.48 -11.87 -32.56
N TRP A 18 14.62 -12.17 -33.15
CA TRP A 18 15.39 -11.20 -33.93
C TRP A 18 15.22 -11.49 -35.40
N GLU A 19 14.66 -10.55 -36.13
CA GLU A 19 14.45 -10.65 -37.60
C GLU A 19 15.18 -9.49 -38.27
N ASP A 20 16.11 -9.79 -39.15
CA ASP A 20 16.96 -8.82 -39.87
C ASP A 20 17.66 -7.80 -38.94
N GLY A 21 18.05 -8.24 -37.74
CA GLY A 21 18.69 -7.38 -36.74
C GLY A 21 17.74 -6.53 -35.88
N TRP A 22 16.43 -6.70 -36.02
CA TRP A 22 15.40 -6.00 -35.23
C TRP A 22 14.70 -6.94 -34.23
N PRO A 23 14.43 -6.48 -33.00
CA PRO A 23 13.65 -7.27 -32.07
C PRO A 23 12.16 -7.25 -32.46
N VAL A 24 11.58 -8.41 -32.62
CA VAL A 24 10.15 -8.60 -32.89
C VAL A 24 9.52 -9.25 -31.67
N VAL A 25 8.59 -8.55 -31.03
CA VAL A 25 7.90 -9.01 -29.83
C VAL A 25 6.68 -9.83 -30.24
N ASN A 26 6.57 -11.07 -29.70
CA ASN A 26 5.48 -12.00 -29.99
C ASN A 26 5.22 -12.14 -31.52
N ALA A 27 6.27 -12.46 -32.28
CA ALA A 27 6.20 -12.60 -33.73
C ALA A 27 5.03 -13.51 -34.14
N GLY A 28 4.20 -13.03 -35.06
CA GLY A 28 3.02 -13.76 -35.56
C GLY A 28 1.78 -13.70 -34.68
N VAL A 29 1.87 -13.20 -33.43
CA VAL A 29 0.73 -13.07 -32.49
C VAL A 29 0.23 -11.61 -32.42
N GLY A 30 1.13 -10.64 -32.33
CA GLY A 30 0.80 -9.20 -32.36
C GLY A 30 0.17 -8.65 -31.09
N HIS A 31 0.07 -9.44 -30.01
CA HIS A 31 -0.44 -9.02 -28.70
C HIS A 31 0.30 -9.75 -27.58
N LEU A 32 0.12 -9.32 -26.33
CA LEU A 32 0.63 -10.04 -25.16
C LEU A 32 -0.22 -11.28 -24.90
N GLU A 33 0.45 -12.40 -24.69
CA GLU A 33 -0.20 -13.67 -24.33
C GLU A 33 -0.41 -13.74 -22.82
N GLU A 34 -1.51 -14.34 -22.37
CA GLU A 34 -1.77 -14.56 -20.94
C GLU A 34 -0.85 -15.61 -20.33
N VAL A 35 -0.44 -16.57 -21.16
CA VAL A 35 0.48 -17.67 -20.78
C VAL A 35 1.64 -17.68 -21.74
N VAL A 36 2.84 -17.55 -21.21
CA VAL A 36 4.09 -17.60 -21.98
C VAL A 36 4.88 -18.84 -21.60
N THR A 37 5.21 -19.68 -22.58
CA THR A 37 6.09 -20.83 -22.37
C THR A 37 7.54 -20.38 -22.38
N LEU A 38 8.24 -20.59 -21.28
CA LEU A 38 9.67 -20.29 -21.17
C LEU A 38 10.53 -21.40 -21.85
N PRO A 39 11.69 -21.06 -22.42
CA PRO A 39 12.56 -22.01 -23.13
C PRO A 39 13.38 -22.91 -22.18
N TYR A 40 13.09 -22.90 -20.90
CA TYR A 40 13.76 -23.72 -19.88
C TYR A 40 12.74 -24.29 -18.90
N GLU A 41 13.02 -25.48 -18.39
CA GLU A 41 12.24 -26.09 -17.35
C GLU A 41 12.55 -25.37 -16.02
N GLY A 42 11.61 -24.52 -15.57
CA GLY A 42 11.63 -23.96 -14.23
C GLY A 42 11.02 -24.94 -13.23
N GLN A 43 11.51 -24.96 -12.03
CA GLN A 43 10.76 -25.60 -10.94
C GLN A 43 9.53 -24.72 -10.66
N PRO A 44 8.31 -25.30 -10.61
CA PRO A 44 7.15 -24.55 -10.18
C PRO A 44 7.43 -24.01 -8.77
N SER A 45 7.36 -22.72 -8.60
CA SER A 45 7.41 -22.13 -7.26
C SER A 45 6.00 -22.23 -6.67
N ASP A 46 5.75 -23.26 -5.91
CA ASP A 46 4.52 -23.40 -5.13
C ASP A 46 4.48 -22.45 -3.93
N ASP A 47 5.57 -21.72 -3.69
CA ASP A 47 5.77 -20.84 -2.53
C ASP A 47 5.55 -19.35 -2.84
N VAL A 48 4.42 -19.01 -3.42
CA VAL A 48 3.94 -17.63 -3.26
C VAL A 48 3.22 -17.58 -1.92
N PRO A 49 3.80 -16.98 -0.86
CA PRO A 49 3.14 -16.95 0.43
C PRO A 49 1.82 -16.22 0.29
N GLN A 50 0.71 -16.90 0.58
CA GLN A 50 -0.63 -16.30 0.58
C GLN A 50 -0.76 -15.20 1.63
N CYS A 51 0.14 -15.16 2.59
CA CYS A 51 0.20 -14.17 3.65
C CYS A 51 1.66 -13.84 3.95
N LYS A 52 1.98 -12.54 4.01
CA LYS A 52 3.30 -12.03 4.41
C LYS A 52 3.16 -11.11 5.61
N THR A 53 3.93 -11.38 6.66
CA THR A 53 3.99 -10.55 7.86
C THR A 53 5.31 -9.81 7.91
N TYR A 54 5.28 -8.52 8.22
CA TYR A 54 6.44 -7.67 8.41
C TYR A 54 6.64 -7.43 9.90
N THR A 55 7.72 -7.94 10.46
CA THR A 55 8.03 -7.91 11.90
C THR A 55 9.02 -6.83 12.29
N PHE A 56 9.62 -6.14 11.31
CA PHE A 56 10.61 -5.07 11.53
C PHE A 56 11.80 -5.45 12.42
N ASP A 57 12.24 -6.70 12.30
CA ASP A 57 13.35 -7.30 13.07
C ASP A 57 14.74 -7.03 12.48
N THR A 58 14.82 -6.26 11.41
CA THR A 58 16.05 -5.88 10.72
C THR A 58 16.26 -4.36 10.77
N PRO A 59 17.51 -3.88 10.69
CA PRO A 59 17.79 -2.45 10.73
C PRO A 59 17.42 -1.68 9.46
N SER A 60 16.93 -2.37 8.44
CA SER A 60 16.52 -1.76 7.17
C SER A 60 15.09 -2.15 6.82
N LEU A 61 14.36 -1.24 6.16
CA LEU A 61 13.04 -1.56 5.62
C LEU A 61 13.14 -2.62 4.53
N PRO A 62 12.21 -3.59 4.52
CA PRO A 62 12.02 -4.45 3.36
C PRO A 62 11.80 -3.63 2.09
N LEU A 63 12.37 -4.07 0.97
CA LEU A 63 12.32 -3.36 -0.31
C LEU A 63 10.90 -3.15 -0.85
N GLU A 64 9.96 -3.97 -0.43
CA GLU A 64 8.55 -3.87 -0.83
C GLU A 64 7.80 -2.76 -0.10
N LEU A 65 8.31 -2.32 1.05
CA LEU A 65 7.73 -1.22 1.81
C LEU A 65 8.18 0.11 1.22
N LEU A 66 7.23 0.96 0.95
CA LEU A 66 7.42 2.22 0.25
C LEU A 66 6.90 3.39 1.09
N THR A 67 7.58 4.50 0.99
CA THR A 67 7.08 5.79 1.46
C THR A 67 6.42 6.55 0.31
N LEU A 68 5.54 7.47 0.62
CA LEU A 68 4.98 8.37 -0.38
C LEU A 68 5.96 9.52 -0.59
N ARG A 69 6.56 9.58 -1.79
CA ARG A 69 7.64 10.51 -2.15
C ARG A 69 8.92 10.24 -1.35
N ASN A 70 9.76 11.24 -1.19
CA ASN A 70 10.99 11.12 -0.40
C ASN A 70 10.69 11.36 1.08
N HIS A 71 10.96 10.37 1.93
CA HIS A 71 11.03 10.62 3.36
C HIS A 71 12.37 11.26 3.71
N ARG A 72 12.37 12.17 4.67
CA ARG A 72 13.61 12.71 5.24
C ARG A 72 14.10 11.79 6.34
N ASP A 73 15.41 11.82 6.56
CA ASP A 73 15.99 11.22 7.76
C ASP A 73 15.23 11.77 8.99
N HIS A 74 14.89 10.92 9.93
CA HIS A 74 14.09 11.20 11.15
C HIS A 74 12.55 11.17 11.01
N GLU A 75 11.98 10.85 9.87
CA GLU A 75 10.53 10.70 9.71
C GLU A 75 10.05 9.27 9.92
N LEU A 76 10.97 8.33 9.82
CA LEU A 76 10.76 6.93 10.04
C LEU A 76 11.96 6.35 10.78
N GLU A 77 11.71 5.69 11.90
CA GLU A 77 12.74 4.99 12.67
C GLU A 77 12.40 3.51 12.82
N LEU A 78 13.38 2.66 12.56
CA LEU A 78 13.29 1.22 12.79
C LEU A 78 13.90 0.88 14.14
N HIS A 79 13.13 0.21 14.97
CA HIS A 79 13.56 -0.33 16.26
C HIS A 79 13.52 -1.86 16.19
N ALA A 80 14.57 -2.45 15.62
CA ALA A 80 14.64 -3.89 15.36
C ALA A 80 14.53 -4.75 16.62
N GLU A 81 15.05 -4.29 17.74
CA GLU A 81 14.98 -5.00 19.03
C GLU A 81 13.54 -5.00 19.61
N GLU A 82 12.75 -3.98 19.30
CA GLU A 82 11.37 -3.84 19.75
C GLU A 82 10.39 -4.39 18.68
N HIS A 83 10.87 -4.75 17.50
CA HIS A 83 10.09 -5.20 16.33
C HIS A 83 9.05 -4.18 15.87
N ILE A 84 9.39 -2.89 15.91
CA ILE A 84 8.49 -1.81 15.53
C ILE A 84 9.13 -0.84 14.53
N VAL A 85 8.27 -0.15 13.81
CA VAL A 85 8.59 1.03 13.03
C VAL A 85 7.82 2.22 13.60
N ARG A 86 8.51 3.34 13.84
CA ARG A 86 7.91 4.61 14.25
C ARG A 86 7.78 5.52 13.04
N LEU A 87 6.57 6.00 12.82
CA LEU A 87 6.29 7.05 11.86
C LEU A 87 6.02 8.35 12.63
N PHE A 88 6.77 9.40 12.32
CA PHE A 88 6.58 10.69 12.95
C PHE A 88 5.56 11.51 12.19
N HIS A 89 4.57 12.03 12.94
CA HIS A 89 3.49 12.83 12.39
C HIS A 89 4.01 14.03 11.58
N ARG A 90 3.33 14.32 10.47
CA ARG A 90 3.55 15.48 9.62
C ARG A 90 2.26 16.26 9.43
N CYS A 91 2.41 17.54 9.09
CA CYS A 91 1.24 18.38 8.80
C CYS A 91 0.61 18.11 7.44
N ASP A 92 1.34 17.44 6.55
CA ASP A 92 0.86 17.14 5.20
C ASP A 92 -0.15 15.98 5.23
N SER A 93 -1.25 16.14 4.54
CA SER A 93 -2.26 15.10 4.34
C SER A 93 -2.02 14.32 3.04
N LEU A 94 -2.75 13.21 2.87
CA LEU A 94 -2.72 12.45 1.61
C LEU A 94 -3.25 13.25 0.41
N LYS A 95 -4.10 14.27 0.64
CA LYS A 95 -4.60 15.19 -0.39
C LYS A 95 -3.54 16.15 -0.88
N ASP A 96 -2.59 16.49 -0.03
CA ASP A 96 -1.57 17.48 -0.36
C ASP A 96 -0.50 16.88 -1.29
N CYS A 97 0.14 17.72 -2.04
CA CYS A 97 1.34 17.34 -2.79
C CYS A 97 2.60 17.33 -1.89
N GLY A 98 2.42 17.23 -0.58
CA GLY A 98 3.46 17.17 0.44
C GLY A 98 4.02 15.77 0.69
N GLU A 99 4.62 15.59 1.85
CA GLU A 99 5.28 14.35 2.28
C GLU A 99 4.62 13.85 3.58
N PRO A 100 3.41 13.23 3.51
CA PRO A 100 2.75 12.69 4.69
C PRO A 100 3.55 11.53 5.30
N ALA A 101 3.41 11.33 6.60
CA ALA A 101 3.95 10.15 7.27
C ALA A 101 3.19 8.91 6.78
N TYR A 102 3.81 8.16 5.87
CA TYR A 102 3.15 7.07 5.16
C TYR A 102 4.11 5.92 4.87
N LEU A 103 3.69 4.71 5.24
CA LEU A 103 4.40 3.47 4.91
C LEU A 103 3.43 2.52 4.24
N ALA A 104 3.76 2.03 3.05
CA ALA A 104 2.84 1.32 2.19
C ALA A 104 3.42 0.09 1.53
N LEU A 105 2.52 -0.75 1.08
CA LEU A 105 2.75 -1.83 0.14
C LEU A 105 1.96 -1.56 -1.14
N ARG A 106 2.51 -1.94 -2.28
CA ARG A 106 1.76 -1.95 -3.53
C ARG A 106 0.77 -3.11 -3.53
N GLN A 107 -0.47 -2.81 -3.88
CA GLN A 107 -1.46 -3.85 -4.15
C GLN A 107 -1.01 -4.67 -5.37
N GLN A 108 -0.97 -6.00 -5.21
CA GLN A 108 -0.56 -6.94 -6.27
C GLN A 108 -1.72 -7.80 -6.78
N HIS A 109 -2.81 -7.91 -6.01
CA HIS A 109 -3.94 -8.77 -6.31
C HIS A 109 -5.26 -8.02 -6.20
N TRP A 110 -6.24 -8.41 -7.00
CA TRP A 110 -7.60 -7.87 -6.95
C TRP A 110 -8.29 -8.15 -5.63
N ASN A 111 -8.03 -9.34 -5.07
CA ASN A 111 -8.52 -9.73 -3.74
C ASN A 111 -7.33 -9.73 -2.80
N CYS A 112 -7.34 -8.87 -1.82
CA CYS A 112 -6.29 -8.80 -0.82
C CYS A 112 -6.80 -8.26 0.50
N GLU A 113 -6.08 -8.61 1.57
CA GLU A 113 -6.28 -8.02 2.89
C GLU A 113 -4.97 -7.39 3.34
N PHE A 114 -5.08 -6.24 3.96
CA PHE A 114 -3.98 -5.54 4.61
C PHE A 114 -4.38 -5.25 6.05
N GLU A 115 -3.58 -5.73 6.99
CA GLU A 115 -3.81 -5.54 8.43
C GLU A 115 -2.60 -4.82 9.04
N THR A 116 -2.87 -3.88 9.91
CA THR A 116 -1.84 -3.18 10.70
C THR A 116 -2.27 -3.09 12.16
N SER A 117 -1.27 -3.09 13.04
CA SER A 117 -1.42 -2.89 14.47
C SER A 117 -0.51 -1.74 14.88
N PHE A 118 -1.04 -0.72 15.53
CA PHE A 118 -0.29 0.48 15.91
C PHE A 118 -0.71 1.07 17.24
N ILE A 119 0.19 1.83 17.86
CA ILE A 119 -0.03 2.60 19.07
C ILE A 119 0.13 4.07 18.70
N PRO A 120 -0.97 4.85 18.63
CA PRO A 120 -0.88 6.26 18.30
C PRO A 120 -0.41 7.08 19.51
N HIS A 121 0.44 8.07 19.23
CA HIS A 121 0.86 9.09 20.20
C HIS A 121 0.37 10.44 19.71
N PHE A 122 -0.86 10.80 20.09
CA PHE A 122 -1.48 12.05 19.71
C PHE A 122 -1.01 13.19 20.64
N CYS A 123 -0.65 14.34 20.06
CA CYS A 123 -0.29 15.56 20.77
C CYS A 123 -1.38 16.62 20.69
N LYS A 124 -2.24 16.55 19.68
CA LYS A 124 -3.33 17.51 19.39
C LYS A 124 -4.59 16.75 19.01
N GLU A 125 -5.73 17.40 19.18
CA GLU A 125 -7.04 16.86 18.76
C GLU A 125 -7.14 16.61 17.23
N SER A 126 -6.34 17.34 16.44
CA SER A 126 -6.29 17.19 15.00
C SER A 126 -5.39 16.05 14.51
N ASP A 127 -4.58 15.47 15.41
CA ASP A 127 -3.69 14.38 15.02
C ASP A 127 -4.48 13.13 14.70
N CYS A 128 -4.05 12.41 13.68
CA CYS A 128 -4.67 11.15 13.32
C CYS A 128 -3.63 10.10 12.91
N ALA A 129 -4.00 8.85 13.07
CA ALA A 129 -3.24 7.71 12.58
C ALA A 129 -4.21 6.62 12.13
N GLY A 130 -3.84 5.86 11.11
CA GLY A 130 -4.75 4.84 10.60
C GLY A 130 -4.20 4.06 9.42
N ILE A 131 -5.12 3.57 8.60
CA ILE A 131 -4.84 2.81 7.39
C ILE A 131 -5.48 3.51 6.18
N ALA A 132 -4.82 3.45 5.04
CA ALA A 132 -5.33 4.05 3.82
C ALA A 132 -5.08 3.16 2.60
N MET A 133 -5.96 3.26 1.62
CA MET A 133 -5.77 2.77 0.26
C MET A 133 -5.67 3.96 -0.66
N VAL A 134 -4.52 4.11 -1.33
CA VAL A 134 -4.20 5.32 -2.09
C VAL A 134 -3.98 4.98 -3.56
N GLN A 135 -4.78 5.59 -4.42
CA GLN A 135 -4.57 5.60 -5.86
C GLN A 135 -3.85 6.88 -6.30
N SER A 136 -4.31 8.01 -5.80
CA SER A 136 -3.74 9.34 -6.03
C SER A 136 -4.08 10.28 -4.87
N ASN A 137 -3.56 11.51 -4.89
CA ASN A 137 -3.95 12.55 -3.93
C ASN A 137 -5.46 12.89 -4.00
N GLU A 138 -6.06 12.74 -5.17
CA GLU A 138 -7.48 13.05 -5.41
C GLU A 138 -8.38 11.84 -5.20
N ASN A 139 -7.81 10.62 -5.16
CA ASN A 139 -8.57 9.37 -5.05
C ASN A 139 -7.92 8.44 -4.02
N HIS A 140 -8.49 8.38 -2.82
CA HIS A 140 -8.03 7.51 -1.75
C HIS A 140 -9.12 7.25 -0.70
N LEU A 141 -9.05 6.09 -0.06
CA LEU A 141 -9.86 5.72 1.09
C LEU A 141 -9.00 5.77 2.35
N ARG A 142 -9.54 6.36 3.42
CA ARG A 142 -8.85 6.48 4.71
C ARG A 142 -9.74 5.95 5.83
N ALA A 143 -9.14 5.24 6.77
CA ALA A 143 -9.73 4.93 8.07
C ALA A 143 -8.78 5.46 9.15
N GLU A 144 -9.12 6.59 9.74
CA GLU A 144 -8.27 7.40 10.61
C GLU A 144 -8.84 7.44 12.03
N CYS A 145 -7.98 7.18 13.00
CA CYS A 145 -8.27 7.29 14.42
C CYS A 145 -7.82 8.67 14.92
N TYR A 146 -8.73 9.40 15.54
CA TYR A 146 -8.50 10.69 16.19
C TYR A 146 -8.59 10.53 17.71
N PRO A 147 -7.86 11.34 18.48
CA PRO A 147 -7.97 11.33 19.95
C PRO A 147 -9.38 11.72 20.41
N GLN A 148 -9.81 11.13 21.50
CA GLN A 148 -11.06 11.43 22.20
C GLN A 148 -10.87 11.20 23.71
N ASP A 149 -11.64 11.87 24.57
CA ASP A 149 -11.49 11.81 26.03
C ASP A 149 -11.54 10.38 26.59
N SER A 150 -12.31 9.50 25.99
CA SER A 150 -12.52 8.12 26.47
C SER A 150 -12.11 7.05 25.45
N GLY A 151 -11.12 7.34 24.59
CA GLY A 151 -10.68 6.37 23.57
C GLY A 151 -10.24 7.05 22.28
N VAL A 152 -10.65 6.51 21.15
CA VAL A 152 -10.39 7.09 19.84
C VAL A 152 -11.65 7.08 18.99
N LYS A 153 -11.80 8.12 18.17
CA LYS A 153 -12.83 8.19 17.14
C LYS A 153 -12.27 7.70 15.82
N LEU A 154 -12.79 6.60 15.32
CA LEU A 154 -12.51 6.12 13.96
C LEU A 154 -13.40 6.84 12.97
N VAL A 155 -12.81 7.44 11.94
CA VAL A 155 -13.50 8.07 10.83
C VAL A 155 -13.07 7.40 9.54
N VAL A 156 -14.03 6.91 8.77
CA VAL A 156 -13.78 6.36 7.42
C VAL A 156 -14.21 7.39 6.40
N SER A 157 -13.29 7.81 5.56
CA SER A 157 -13.51 8.85 4.55
C SER A 157 -13.02 8.41 3.19
N LEU A 158 -13.80 8.74 2.16
CA LEU A 158 -13.43 8.58 0.76
C LEU A 158 -13.14 9.95 0.15
N CYS A 159 -11.96 10.12 -0.40
CA CYS A 159 -11.64 11.20 -1.30
C CYS A 159 -11.85 10.70 -2.73
N LYS A 160 -12.74 11.32 -3.48
CA LYS A 160 -12.99 11.02 -4.88
C LYS A 160 -12.95 12.31 -5.70
N ASP A 161 -12.10 12.34 -6.71
CA ASP A 161 -11.88 13.51 -7.57
C ASP A 161 -11.57 14.79 -6.76
N GLY A 162 -10.83 14.63 -5.64
CA GLY A 162 -10.47 15.72 -4.73
C GLY A 162 -11.54 16.09 -3.70
N GLU A 163 -12.72 15.49 -3.75
CA GLU A 163 -13.84 15.77 -2.83
C GLU A 163 -13.91 14.71 -1.72
N ASP A 164 -13.84 15.16 -0.46
CA ASP A 164 -13.94 14.29 0.71
C ASP A 164 -15.39 14.01 1.10
N SER A 165 -15.70 12.74 1.33
CA SER A 165 -16.96 12.28 1.91
C SER A 165 -16.71 11.38 3.11
N CYS A 166 -17.43 11.62 4.20
CA CYS A 166 -17.38 10.75 5.36
C CYS A 166 -18.34 9.57 5.15
N LEU A 167 -17.81 8.36 5.15
CA LEU A 167 -18.58 7.13 4.97
C LEU A 167 -19.11 6.58 6.30
N ALA A 168 -18.28 6.63 7.35
CA ALA A 168 -18.64 6.10 8.67
C ALA A 168 -17.87 6.81 9.78
N ARG A 169 -18.47 6.78 10.99
CA ARG A 169 -17.83 7.21 12.24
C ARG A 169 -18.15 6.19 13.33
N MET A 170 -17.17 5.90 14.17
CA MET A 170 -17.32 4.94 15.25
C MET A 170 -16.43 5.35 16.43
N ASP A 171 -16.95 5.28 17.63
CA ASP A 171 -16.15 5.44 18.84
C ASP A 171 -15.57 4.08 19.22
N LEU A 172 -14.25 4.04 19.42
CA LEU A 172 -13.52 2.85 19.84
C LEU A 172 -13.02 3.03 21.27
N PRO A 173 -13.01 1.94 22.07
CA PRO A 173 -12.49 2.00 23.42
C PRO A 173 -11.00 2.31 23.44
N ALA A 174 -10.47 2.80 24.56
CA ALA A 174 -9.06 3.07 24.80
C ALA A 174 -8.23 1.77 24.93
N ALA A 175 -8.36 0.86 23.96
CA ALA A 175 -7.60 -0.38 23.90
C ALA A 175 -6.43 -0.22 22.95
N LEU A 176 -5.23 -0.55 23.41
CA LEU A 176 -3.99 -0.51 22.63
C LEU A 176 -3.37 -1.91 22.55
N PRO A 177 -2.76 -2.29 21.44
CA PRO A 177 -2.68 -1.54 20.19
C PRO A 177 -4.01 -1.52 19.41
N ILE A 178 -4.21 -0.49 18.60
CA ILE A 178 -5.31 -0.41 17.65
C ILE A 178 -4.98 -1.33 16.47
N LYS A 179 -5.96 -2.17 16.08
CA LYS A 179 -5.83 -3.04 14.90
C LYS A 179 -6.85 -2.61 13.86
N LEU A 180 -6.37 -2.33 12.66
CA LEU A 180 -7.21 -2.01 11.51
C LEU A 180 -6.91 -2.99 10.37
N LYS A 181 -7.98 -3.42 9.71
CA LYS A 181 -7.91 -4.28 8.53
C LYS A 181 -8.65 -3.62 7.38
N LEU A 182 -8.01 -3.59 6.24
CA LEU A 182 -8.57 -3.21 4.96
C LEU A 182 -8.67 -4.46 4.09
N ARG A 183 -9.87 -4.74 3.59
CA ARG A 183 -10.13 -5.85 2.68
C ARG A 183 -10.60 -5.29 1.35
N VAL A 184 -9.95 -5.74 0.28
CA VAL A 184 -10.32 -5.45 -1.08
C VAL A 184 -10.85 -6.71 -1.71
N GLU A 185 -12.06 -6.65 -2.22
CA GLU A 185 -12.68 -7.70 -3.03
C GLU A 185 -12.80 -7.17 -4.44
N GLY A 186 -12.27 -7.91 -5.39
CA GLY A 186 -12.12 -7.49 -6.77
C GLY A 186 -13.42 -7.10 -7.45
N LEU A 187 -13.25 -6.29 -8.47
CA LEU A 187 -14.27 -5.78 -9.37
C LEU A 187 -14.76 -6.86 -10.33
#